data_b3d448185f6bbcba843b027250fc1c16
#
_entry.id   b3d448185f6bbcba843b027250fc1c16
#
_cell.length_a   1.000
_cell.length_b   1.000
_cell.length_c   1.000
_cell.angle_alpha   90.00
_cell.angle_beta   90.00
_cell.angle_gamma   90.00
#
_symmetry.space_group_name_H-M   'P 1'
#
loop_
_entity.id
_entity.type
_entity.pdbx_description
1 polymer ?
#
loop_
_entity_poly.entity_id
_entity_poly.type
_entity_poly.pdbx_seq_one_letter_code
_entity_poly.pdbx_strand_id
1 'polypeptide(L)'
;TCNTKDDYIQDIYVNINVDLNLPEYSDLQASGSSIFIEGGVEGIIIYHGVGNHYKVFDRNCSYEPSLSCSKIDTINAGIATCGCCDSAFLLSNEASAINSPALLPLKAYNFNYNDPILRIFN
;
A
#
# COMPACT_ATOMS: atom_id res chain seq x y z
N THR A 1 0.92 8.40 -28.98
CA THR A 1 0.91 8.15 -28.50
C THR A 1 0.98 7.46 -27.84
N CYS A 2 0.97 7.38 -27.59
CA CYS A 2 0.81 6.84 -26.90
C CYS A 2 1.30 6.62 -25.87
N ASN A 3 1.41 6.73 -25.08
CA ASN A 3 1.90 6.61 -24.18
C ASN A 3 1.55 6.69 -22.86
N THR A 4 0.91 7.01 -22.60
CA THR A 4 0.37 7.37 -21.33
C THR A 4 0.10 6.26 -20.38
N LYS A 5 -0.18 5.12 -20.88
CA LYS A 5 -0.34 3.99 -20.00
C LYS A 5 0.92 3.61 -19.29
N ASP A 6 1.99 4.20 -19.66
CA ASP A 6 3.23 3.99 -18.97
C ASP A 6 3.28 4.73 -17.65
N ASP A 7 2.28 5.56 -17.39
CA ASP A 7 2.25 6.34 -16.17
C ASP A 7 1.61 5.52 -15.06
N TYR A 8 2.32 4.47 -14.65
CA TYR A 8 1.93 3.69 -13.50
C TYR A 8 3.00 3.87 -12.41
N ILE A 9 2.75 3.30 -11.25
CA ILE A 9 3.63 3.38 -10.10
C ILE A 9 4.98 2.76 -10.45
N GLN A 10 6.06 3.48 -10.17
CA GLN A 10 7.40 3.07 -10.56
C GLN A 10 7.86 1.82 -9.83
N ASP A 11 8.77 1.07 -10.43
CA ASP A 11 9.43 -0.05 -9.79
C ASP A 11 10.68 0.47 -9.07
N ILE A 12 10.59 0.54 -7.76
CA ILE A 12 11.69 0.97 -6.90
C ILE A 12 12.13 -0.25 -6.10
N TYR A 13 13.44 -0.46 -6.00
CA TYR A 13 13.96 -1.57 -5.22
C TYR A 13 13.52 -1.46 -3.76
N VAL A 14 12.98 -2.54 -3.23
CA VAL A 14 12.54 -2.61 -1.84
C VAL A 14 13.06 -3.89 -1.21
N ASN A 15 13.67 -3.76 -0.05
CA ASN A 15 14.09 -4.91 0.75
C ASN A 15 14.14 -4.45 2.20
N ILE A 16 13.02 -4.65 2.91
CA ILE A 16 12.81 -4.10 4.24
C ILE A 16 12.38 -5.22 5.18
N ASN A 17 12.97 -5.26 6.36
CA ASN A 17 12.54 -6.18 7.42
C ASN A 17 11.83 -5.37 8.50
N VAL A 18 10.62 -5.82 8.85
CA VAL A 18 9.80 -5.17 9.88
C VAL A 18 9.61 -6.15 11.02
N ASP A 19 10.09 -5.78 12.21
CA ASP A 19 9.89 -6.60 13.41
C ASP A 19 8.57 -6.16 14.05
N LEU A 20 7.53 -6.97 13.88
CA LEU A 20 6.19 -6.61 14.31
C LEU A 20 6.02 -6.57 15.83
N ASN A 21 7.02 -7.02 16.57
CA ASN A 21 6.99 -6.92 18.03
C ASN A 21 7.42 -5.55 18.54
N LEU A 22 7.95 -4.69 17.68
CA LEU A 22 8.34 -3.36 18.11
C LEU A 22 7.12 -2.50 18.42
N PRO A 23 7.20 -1.65 19.46
CA PRO A 23 6.04 -0.84 19.85
C PRO A 23 5.53 0.08 18.74
N GLU A 24 6.41 0.53 17.87
CA GLU A 24 6.02 1.42 16.77
C GLU A 24 5.06 0.77 15.79
N TYR A 25 4.97 -0.55 15.78
CA TYR A 25 4.08 -1.29 14.88
C TYR A 25 2.89 -1.90 15.61
N SER A 26 2.65 -1.48 16.86
CA SER A 26 1.59 -2.08 17.67
C SER A 26 0.20 -1.91 17.07
N ASP A 27 -0.01 -0.84 16.30
CA ASP A 27 -1.31 -0.62 15.67
C ASP A 27 -1.64 -1.68 14.63
N LEU A 28 -0.66 -2.44 14.17
CA LEU A 28 -0.88 -3.47 13.15
C LEU A 28 -1.31 -4.80 13.75
N GLN A 29 -1.39 -4.92 15.06
CA GLN A 29 -1.72 -6.21 15.68
C GLN A 29 -3.16 -6.63 15.51
N ALA A 30 -4.05 -5.67 15.34
CA ALA A 30 -5.47 -6.00 15.16
C ALA A 30 -5.76 -6.31 13.70
N SER A 31 -6.56 -7.34 13.47
CA SER A 31 -7.01 -7.68 12.13
C SER A 31 -7.82 -6.52 11.55
N GLY A 32 -7.57 -6.19 10.29
CA GLY A 32 -8.23 -5.07 9.62
C GLY A 32 -7.49 -3.75 9.78
N SER A 33 -6.40 -3.72 10.53
CA SER A 33 -5.63 -2.51 10.72
C SER A 33 -4.57 -2.34 9.63
N SER A 34 -4.02 -1.14 9.53
CA SER A 34 -2.97 -0.85 8.57
C SER A 34 -2.06 0.22 9.15
N ILE A 35 -0.82 0.24 8.65
CA ILE A 35 0.15 1.27 9.02
C ILE A 35 0.89 1.73 7.77
N PHE A 36 1.51 2.90 7.86
CA PHE A 36 2.41 3.40 6.84
C PHE A 36 3.84 3.28 7.34
N ILE A 37 4.74 2.85 6.46
CA ILE A 37 6.18 2.88 6.73
C ILE A 37 6.88 3.52 5.55
N GLU A 38 8.13 3.90 5.74
CA GLU A 38 8.93 4.49 4.67
C GLU A 38 9.40 3.43 3.71
N GLY A 39 9.59 3.83 2.47
CA GLY A 39 10.10 2.95 1.42
C GLY A 39 9.26 3.06 0.17
N GLY A 40 9.70 2.34 -0.90
CA GLY A 40 8.99 2.38 -2.16
C GLY A 40 8.99 3.75 -2.78
N VAL A 41 7.95 4.08 -3.52
CA VAL A 41 7.82 5.35 -4.21
C VAL A 41 7.36 6.45 -3.25
N GLU A 42 6.22 6.25 -2.59
CA GLU A 42 5.63 7.28 -1.70
C GLU A 42 5.41 6.75 -0.30
N GLY A 43 6.05 5.66 0.07
CA GLY A 43 5.81 4.99 1.32
C GLY A 43 5.12 3.66 1.08
N ILE A 44 5.02 2.88 2.13
CA ILE A 44 4.49 1.51 2.05
C ILE A 44 3.33 1.38 3.03
N ILE A 45 2.26 0.73 2.58
CA ILE A 45 1.13 0.36 3.41
C ILE A 45 1.29 -1.10 3.78
N ILE A 46 1.21 -1.41 5.07
CA ILE A 46 1.09 -2.78 5.53
C ILE A 46 -0.32 -2.95 6.09
N TYR A 47 -1.05 -3.91 5.53
CA TYR A 47 -2.42 -4.21 5.95
C TYR A 47 -2.46 -5.58 6.59
N HIS A 48 -3.06 -5.67 7.77
CA HIS A 48 -3.23 -6.94 8.48
C HIS A 48 -4.63 -7.47 8.17
N GLY A 49 -4.67 -8.50 7.35
CA GLY A 49 -5.95 -9.15 7.03
C GLY A 49 -6.39 -10.13 8.10
N VAL A 50 -7.26 -11.03 7.72
CA VAL A 50 -7.78 -12.04 8.64
C VAL A 50 -6.66 -13.02 9.00
N GLY A 51 -6.54 -13.34 10.27
CA GLY A 51 -5.51 -14.25 10.76
C GLY A 51 -4.14 -13.61 10.63
N ASN A 52 -3.16 -14.37 10.16
CA ASN A 52 -1.80 -13.88 9.96
C ASN A 52 -1.54 -13.50 8.51
N HIS A 53 -2.58 -13.10 7.79
CA HIS A 53 -2.43 -12.69 6.41
C HIS A 53 -2.13 -11.20 6.34
N TYR A 54 -1.06 -10.86 5.64
CA TYR A 54 -0.67 -9.47 5.46
C TYR A 54 -0.72 -9.14 3.98
N LYS A 55 -0.90 -7.86 3.67
CA LYS A 55 -0.82 -7.35 2.32
C LYS A 55 -0.01 -6.08 2.35
N VAL A 56 0.81 -5.88 1.33
CA VAL A 56 1.76 -4.77 1.31
C VAL A 56 1.66 -4.06 -0.02
N PHE A 57 1.49 -2.74 0.05
CA PHE A 57 1.31 -1.91 -1.15
C PHE A 57 2.13 -0.65 -1.04
N ASP A 58 2.42 -0.03 -2.19
CA ASP A 58 2.97 1.32 -2.20
C ASP A 58 1.86 2.33 -1.94
N ARG A 59 2.19 3.40 -1.24
CA ARG A 59 1.24 4.49 -1.01
C ARG A 59 1.01 5.35 -2.23
N ASN A 60 1.80 5.18 -3.28
CA ASN A 60 1.63 5.97 -4.50
C ASN A 60 0.29 5.63 -5.14
N CYS A 61 -0.53 6.64 -5.39
CA CYS A 61 -1.82 6.45 -6.02
C CYS A 61 -1.61 6.03 -7.47
N SER A 62 -2.42 5.07 -7.92
CA SER A 62 -2.28 4.57 -9.29
C SER A 62 -2.85 5.53 -10.33
N TYR A 63 -3.60 6.54 -9.90
CA TYR A 63 -4.10 7.56 -10.80
C TYR A 63 -3.16 8.75 -10.80
N GLU A 64 -2.56 9.03 -11.96
CA GLU A 64 -1.57 10.09 -12.14
C GLU A 64 -0.47 10.02 -11.06
N PRO A 65 0.25 8.92 -10.99
CA PRO A 65 1.19 8.68 -9.87
C PRO A 65 2.35 9.67 -9.79
N SER A 66 2.62 10.42 -10.85
CA SER A 66 3.74 11.37 -10.82
C SER A 66 3.41 12.69 -10.13
N LEU A 67 2.14 12.93 -9.79
CA LEU A 67 1.78 14.14 -9.05
C LEU A 67 2.25 14.07 -7.61
N SER A 68 2.66 15.21 -7.06
CA SER A 68 3.22 15.24 -5.70
C SER A 68 2.20 14.85 -4.63
N CYS A 69 0.91 15.08 -4.89
CA CYS A 69 -0.14 14.71 -3.94
C CYS A 69 -0.69 13.31 -4.19
N SER A 70 -0.15 12.57 -5.19
CA SER A 70 -0.69 11.29 -5.59
C SER A 70 -0.21 10.18 -4.68
N LYS A 71 -0.69 10.20 -3.45
CA LYS A 71 -0.40 9.14 -2.49
C LYS A 71 -1.60 8.96 -1.57
N ILE A 72 -1.66 7.79 -0.98
CA ILE A 72 -2.73 7.49 -0.04
C ILE A 72 -2.58 8.38 1.17
N ASP A 73 -3.62 9.11 1.48
CA ASP A 73 -3.64 10.08 2.56
C ASP A 73 -4.20 9.45 3.83
N THR A 74 -5.31 8.74 3.71
CA THR A 74 -5.96 8.12 4.87
C THR A 74 -6.42 6.73 4.52
N ILE A 75 -6.49 5.88 5.56
CA ILE A 75 -7.08 4.55 5.45
C ILE A 75 -8.11 4.43 6.56
N ASN A 76 -9.33 4.07 6.16
CA ASN A 76 -10.43 3.95 7.12
C ASN A 76 -11.19 2.68 6.79
N ALA A 77 -11.25 1.78 7.76
CA ALA A 77 -11.96 0.48 7.62
C ALA A 77 -11.46 -0.30 6.40
N GLY A 78 -10.15 -0.27 6.15
CA GLY A 78 -9.56 -1.01 5.04
C GLY A 78 -9.72 -0.35 3.68
N ILE A 79 -10.24 0.87 3.63
CA ILE A 79 -10.39 1.63 2.39
C ILE A 79 -9.37 2.76 2.39
N ALA A 80 -8.47 2.72 1.41
CA ALA A 80 -7.42 3.72 1.26
C ALA A 80 -7.87 4.77 0.26
N THR A 81 -7.71 6.06 0.61
CA THR A 81 -8.12 7.15 -0.27
C THR A 81 -6.94 7.99 -0.70
N CYS A 82 -6.99 8.41 -1.95
CA CYS A 82 -5.95 9.23 -2.55
C CYS A 82 -6.03 10.68 -2.06
N GLY A 83 -4.88 11.32 -1.88
CA GLY A 83 -4.85 12.70 -1.42
C GLY A 83 -5.16 13.73 -2.50
N CYS A 84 -5.08 13.35 -3.79
CA CYS A 84 -5.28 14.27 -4.91
C CYS A 84 -6.66 14.19 -5.52
N CYS A 85 -7.36 13.09 -5.33
CA CYS A 85 -8.58 12.82 -6.08
C CYS A 85 -9.49 11.92 -5.26
N ASP A 86 -10.62 11.55 -5.84
CA ASP A 86 -11.62 10.75 -5.15
C ASP A 86 -11.36 9.25 -5.23
N SER A 87 -10.24 8.85 -5.80
CA SER A 87 -9.92 7.42 -5.93
C SER A 87 -9.83 6.75 -4.57
N ALA A 88 -10.37 5.56 -4.49
CA ALA A 88 -10.32 4.76 -3.28
C ALA A 88 -10.02 3.32 -3.64
N PHE A 89 -9.37 2.62 -2.73
CA PHE A 89 -8.87 1.26 -2.97
C PHE A 89 -9.22 0.38 -1.79
N LEU A 90 -9.70 -0.83 -2.08
CA LEU A 90 -10.08 -1.78 -1.04
C LEU A 90 -8.90 -2.69 -0.74
N LEU A 91 -8.26 -2.50 0.40
CA LEU A 91 -7.03 -3.21 0.72
C LEU A 91 -7.22 -4.71 0.84
N SER A 92 -8.36 -5.16 1.36
CA SER A 92 -8.63 -6.58 1.50
C SER A 92 -8.85 -7.29 0.16
N ASN A 93 -9.07 -6.53 -0.91
CA ASN A 93 -9.26 -7.07 -2.24
C ASN A 93 -8.12 -6.60 -3.15
N GLU A 94 -6.88 -6.88 -2.77
CA GLU A 94 -5.67 -6.58 -3.52
C GLU A 94 -5.56 -5.10 -3.88
N ALA A 95 -6.09 -4.23 -3.03
CA ALA A 95 -6.10 -2.78 -3.23
C ALA A 95 -6.72 -2.39 -4.57
N SER A 96 -7.76 -3.11 -4.99
CA SER A 96 -8.46 -2.78 -6.22
C SER A 96 -9.15 -1.42 -6.10
N ALA A 97 -9.20 -0.69 -7.22
CA ALA A 97 -9.86 0.61 -7.25
C ALA A 97 -11.36 0.42 -7.16
N ILE A 98 -11.97 1.04 -6.15
CA ILE A 98 -13.42 0.95 -5.93
C ILE A 98 -14.12 2.28 -6.14
N ASN A 99 -13.36 3.33 -6.41
CA ASN A 99 -13.92 4.63 -6.70
C ASN A 99 -13.08 5.33 -7.75
N SER A 100 -13.74 5.92 -8.75
CA SER A 100 -13.04 6.64 -9.82
C SER A 100 -12.39 7.91 -9.25
N PRO A 101 -11.37 8.45 -9.93
CA PRO A 101 -10.97 8.14 -11.30
C PRO A 101 -10.00 6.98 -11.47
N ALA A 102 -9.44 6.42 -10.40
CA ALA A 102 -8.48 5.33 -10.55
C ALA A 102 -9.14 4.08 -11.11
N LEU A 103 -8.45 3.41 -12.02
CA LEU A 103 -8.90 2.16 -12.62
C LEU A 103 -8.00 0.99 -12.27
N LEU A 104 -6.76 1.25 -11.90
CA LEU A 104 -5.77 0.24 -11.60
C LEU A 104 -5.57 0.12 -10.09
N PRO A 105 -5.20 -1.07 -9.59
CA PRO A 105 -4.94 -1.23 -8.16
C PRO A 105 -3.65 -0.52 -7.76
N LEU A 106 -3.43 -0.41 -6.46
CA LEU A 106 -2.14 0.02 -5.96
C LEU A 106 -1.10 -1.06 -6.25
N LYS A 107 0.16 -0.64 -6.37
CA LYS A 107 1.25 -1.57 -6.60
C LYS A 107 1.47 -2.41 -5.35
N ALA A 108 1.46 -3.73 -5.53
CA ALA A 108 1.68 -4.68 -4.44
C ALA A 108 3.15 -5.07 -4.37
N TYR A 109 3.63 -5.31 -3.16
CA TYR A 109 4.97 -5.83 -2.94
C TYR A 109 4.89 -7.28 -2.47
N ASN A 110 5.93 -8.04 -2.75
CA ASN A 110 6.08 -9.37 -2.20
C ASN A 110 6.46 -9.30 -0.73
N PHE A 111 6.11 -10.33 0.01
CA PHE A 111 6.52 -10.37 1.40
C PHE A 111 6.66 -11.82 1.87
N ASN A 112 7.48 -12.00 2.92
CA ASN A 112 7.56 -13.23 3.68
C ASN A 112 7.31 -12.90 5.14
N TYR A 113 6.45 -13.68 5.77
CA TYR A 113 6.18 -13.49 7.19
C TYR A 113 6.70 -14.69 7.97
N ASN A 114 7.70 -14.44 8.81
CA ASN A 114 8.20 -15.38 9.81
C ASN A 114 8.11 -14.68 11.15
N ASP A 115 7.07 -14.99 11.89
CA ASP A 115 6.79 -14.30 13.14
C ASP A 115 8.06 -14.16 13.99
N PRO A 116 8.47 -12.97 14.40
CA PRO A 116 7.76 -11.70 14.25
C PRO A 116 8.20 -10.84 13.07
N ILE A 117 8.99 -11.39 12.15
CA ILE A 117 9.61 -10.60 11.08
C ILE A 117 8.78 -10.67 9.81
N LEU A 118 8.39 -9.50 9.31
CA LEU A 118 7.78 -9.36 8.00
C LEU A 118 8.81 -8.75 7.06
N ARG A 119 9.24 -9.52 6.08
CA ARG A 119 10.20 -9.05 5.08
C ARG A 119 9.43 -8.63 3.83
N ILE A 120 9.68 -7.41 3.37
CA ILE A 120 9.02 -6.82 2.20
C ILE A 120 10.06 -6.65 1.11
N PHE A 121 9.75 -7.13 -0.09
CA PHE A 121 10.71 -7.07 -1.20
C PHE A 121 9.98 -7.06 -2.53
N ASN A 122 10.74 -6.79 -3.60
CA ASN A 122 10.16 -6.86 -4.94
C ASN A 122 11.00 -7.71 -5.89
#